data_9ce4726dac6fd5b7326378268ab579a3
#
_entry.id   9ce4726dac6fd5b7326378268ab579a3
#
_cell.length_a   1.000
_cell.length_b   1.000
_cell.length_c   1.000
_cell.angle_alpha   90.00
_cell.angle_beta   90.00
_cell.angle_gamma   90.00
#
_symmetry.space_group_name_H-M   'P 1'
#
loop_
_entity.id
_entity.type
_entity.pdbx_description
1 polymer ?
#
loop_
_entity_poly.entity_id
_entity_poly.type
_entity_poly.pdbx_seq_one_letter_code
_entity_poly.pdbx_strand_id
1 'polypeptide(L)'
;MVLPLNIPKEGKFTNDELIALCLANPELNIERDEKGQILITMSPTYALTSSFNSGLNFEIYSWNKKNKAGIVFDSNSAFFLPDDSMRGPDVAWISRKRWDSLSDSEKKSIPKIVPDFIIELQSETDNIKELKQKMTKWIKNGVKLAWLVSPQTQETLVYFNGKTETIPFGKTLGGKNILVGLELVMAEIIEG
;
A
#
# COMPACT_ATOMS: atom_id res chain seq x y z
N MET A 1 3.83 -0.98 14.78
CA MET A 1 3.07 -0.09 15.73
C MET A 1 2.95 1.28 15.07
N VAL A 2 1.72 1.80 14.92
CA VAL A 2 1.48 3.16 14.41
C VAL A 2 1.33 4.10 15.60
N LEU A 3 2.09 5.20 15.61
CA LEU A 3 2.06 6.20 16.69
C LEU A 3 1.44 7.50 16.16
N PRO A 4 0.38 8.03 16.78
CA PRO A 4 -0.11 9.36 16.47
C PRO A 4 0.87 10.40 16.99
N LEU A 5 1.28 11.34 16.13
CA LEU A 5 2.14 12.45 16.55
C LEU A 5 1.29 13.67 16.91
N ASN A 6 1.42 14.13 18.15
CA ASN A 6 0.83 15.38 18.58
C ASN A 6 1.79 16.53 18.25
N ILE A 7 1.46 17.29 17.22
CA ILE A 7 2.25 18.43 16.79
C ILE A 7 1.55 19.69 17.27
N PRO A 8 2.26 20.61 17.97
CA PRO A 8 1.70 21.88 18.41
C PRO A 8 1.60 22.84 17.20
N LYS A 9 0.71 22.54 16.28
CA LYS A 9 0.41 23.32 15.10
C LYS A 9 -1.09 23.58 15.04
N GLU A 10 -1.48 24.82 14.83
CA GLU A 10 -2.86 25.16 14.51
C GLU A 10 -3.17 24.77 13.06
N GLY A 11 -4.19 23.93 12.89
CA GLY A 11 -4.63 23.44 11.59
C GLY A 11 -3.87 22.20 11.08
N LYS A 12 -4.29 21.74 9.90
CA LYS A 12 -3.68 20.59 9.23
C LYS A 12 -2.43 21.00 8.46
N PHE A 13 -1.50 20.06 8.29
CA PHE A 13 -0.39 20.23 7.36
C PHE A 13 -0.93 20.34 5.93
N THR A 14 -0.44 21.31 5.18
CA THR A 14 -0.58 21.30 3.72
C THR A 14 0.22 20.12 3.14
N ASN A 15 -0.04 19.76 1.88
CA ASN A 15 0.71 18.68 1.25
C ASN A 15 2.20 19.01 1.14
N ASP A 16 2.56 20.27 0.83
CA ASP A 16 3.96 20.69 0.72
C ASP A 16 4.69 20.66 2.08
N GLU A 17 4.03 21.08 3.15
CA GLU A 17 4.57 20.96 4.51
C GLU A 17 4.76 19.50 4.93
N LEU A 18 3.82 18.61 4.53
CA LEU A 18 3.91 17.19 4.82
C LEU A 18 5.05 16.53 4.03
N ILE A 19 5.23 16.89 2.76
CA ILE A 19 6.38 16.46 1.95
C ILE A 19 7.68 16.92 2.61
N ALA A 20 7.77 18.20 3.03
CA ALA A 20 8.94 18.72 3.70
C ALA A 20 9.23 17.98 5.03
N LEU A 21 8.20 17.61 5.78
CA LEU A 21 8.33 16.81 7.00
C LEU A 21 8.89 15.40 6.69
N CYS A 22 8.40 14.74 5.65
CA CYS A 22 8.91 13.44 5.21
C CYS A 22 10.38 13.51 4.78
N LEU A 23 10.75 14.52 3.99
CA LEU A 23 12.13 14.73 3.52
C LEU A 23 13.11 15.05 4.65
N ALA A 24 12.64 15.70 5.70
CA ALA A 24 13.45 16.02 6.88
C ALA A 24 13.62 14.81 7.84
N ASN A 25 12.82 13.77 7.69
CA ASN A 25 12.81 12.57 8.55
C ASN A 25 12.77 11.29 7.69
N PRO A 26 13.80 11.00 6.90
CA PRO A 26 13.79 9.90 5.93
C PRO A 26 13.73 8.51 6.58
N GLU A 27 14.03 8.41 7.88
CA GLU A 27 13.96 7.17 8.67
C GLU A 27 12.54 6.86 9.16
N LEU A 28 11.60 7.80 9.01
CA LEU A 28 10.22 7.64 9.49
C LEU A 28 9.26 7.39 8.32
N ASN A 29 8.42 6.39 8.48
CA ASN A 29 7.25 6.23 7.61
C ASN A 29 6.14 7.12 8.16
N ILE A 30 5.87 8.21 7.46
CA ILE A 30 4.89 9.22 7.86
C ILE A 30 3.65 9.09 6.96
N GLU A 31 2.49 8.93 7.57
CA GLU A 31 1.19 9.02 6.94
C GLU A 31 0.37 10.18 7.53
N ARG A 32 -0.66 10.61 6.84
CA ARG A 32 -1.69 11.51 7.35
C ARG A 32 -3.06 10.88 7.13
N ASP A 33 -3.89 10.85 8.16
CA ASP A 33 -5.26 10.38 8.02
C ASP A 33 -6.19 11.45 7.42
N GLU A 34 -7.45 11.07 7.14
CA GLU A 34 -8.49 11.93 6.58
C GLU A 34 -8.90 13.10 7.50
N LYS A 35 -8.54 13.00 8.79
CA LYS A 35 -8.77 14.07 9.78
C LYS A 35 -7.59 15.02 9.89
N GLY A 36 -6.48 14.72 9.21
CA GLY A 36 -5.24 15.48 9.26
C GLY A 36 -4.28 15.06 10.38
N GLN A 37 -4.58 13.96 11.09
CA GLN A 37 -3.70 13.40 12.11
C GLN A 37 -2.46 12.79 11.43
N ILE A 38 -1.27 13.16 11.89
CA ILE A 38 -0.02 12.55 11.48
C ILE A 38 0.16 11.21 12.21
N LEU A 39 0.44 10.18 11.44
CA LEU A 39 0.69 8.82 11.90
C LEU A 39 2.13 8.46 11.57
N ILE A 40 2.88 7.96 12.53
CA ILE A 40 4.27 7.56 12.32
C ILE A 40 4.40 6.07 12.57
N THR A 41 5.00 5.38 11.61
CA THR A 41 5.44 4.00 11.76
C THR A 41 6.96 3.98 11.77
N MET A 42 7.53 3.31 12.77
CA MET A 42 9.00 3.21 12.87
C MET A 42 9.52 2.09 11.98
N SER A 43 10.60 2.36 11.28
CA SER A 43 11.48 1.38 10.66
C SER A 43 12.69 1.16 11.61
N PRO A 44 13.29 -0.05 11.70
CA PRO A 44 13.04 -1.22 10.86
C PRO A 44 11.80 -2.05 11.30
N THR A 45 11.27 -2.83 10.35
CA THR A 45 10.27 -3.87 10.61
C THR A 45 10.95 -5.19 10.98
N TYR A 46 10.16 -6.20 11.39
CA TYR A 46 10.69 -7.55 11.65
C TYR A 46 11.27 -8.19 10.38
N ALA A 47 12.31 -9.01 10.53
CA ALA A 47 13.02 -9.64 9.42
C ALA A 47 12.11 -10.45 8.49
N LEU A 48 11.19 -11.24 9.05
CA LEU A 48 10.22 -12.02 8.26
C LEU A 48 9.27 -11.10 7.48
N THR A 49 8.73 -10.06 8.10
CA THR A 49 7.88 -9.09 7.41
C THR A 49 8.61 -8.43 6.25
N SER A 50 9.89 -8.07 6.44
CA SER A 50 10.73 -7.51 5.39
C SER A 50 10.97 -8.51 4.24
N SER A 51 11.22 -9.79 4.56
CA SER A 51 11.38 -10.86 3.57
C SER A 51 10.10 -11.04 2.74
N PHE A 52 8.96 -11.13 3.40
CA PHE A 52 7.66 -11.29 2.73
C PHE A 52 7.32 -10.09 1.85
N ASN A 53 7.60 -8.87 2.32
CA ASN A 53 7.45 -7.66 1.51
C ASN A 53 8.29 -7.70 0.23
N SER A 54 9.54 -8.16 0.34
CA SER A 54 10.43 -8.33 -0.80
C SER A 54 9.88 -9.34 -1.81
N GLY A 55 9.38 -10.49 -1.33
CA GLY A 55 8.76 -11.52 -2.16
C GLY A 55 7.51 -11.01 -2.88
N LEU A 56 6.60 -10.36 -2.16
CA LEU A 56 5.37 -9.78 -2.72
C LEU A 56 5.69 -8.73 -3.79
N ASN A 57 6.62 -7.81 -3.50
CA ASN A 57 7.02 -6.79 -4.46
C ASN A 57 7.67 -7.42 -5.71
N PHE A 58 8.53 -8.45 -5.53
CA PHE A 58 9.16 -9.17 -6.62
C PHE A 58 8.14 -9.82 -7.56
N GLU A 59 7.11 -10.48 -7.04
CA GLU A 59 6.10 -11.14 -7.86
C GLU A 59 5.29 -10.13 -8.69
N ILE A 60 4.83 -9.04 -8.06
CA ILE A 60 4.09 -8.00 -8.78
C ILE A 60 4.99 -7.31 -9.81
N TYR A 61 6.25 -7.02 -9.47
CA TYR A 61 7.21 -6.43 -10.39
C TYR A 61 7.53 -7.38 -11.57
N SER A 62 7.74 -8.67 -11.30
CA SER A 62 8.04 -9.69 -12.33
C SER A 62 6.88 -9.84 -13.32
N TRP A 63 5.64 -9.90 -12.83
CA TRP A 63 4.46 -9.88 -13.66
C TRP A 63 4.40 -8.58 -14.50
N ASN A 64 4.58 -7.43 -13.88
CA ASN A 64 4.52 -6.13 -14.56
C ASN A 64 5.62 -5.96 -15.62
N LYS A 65 6.83 -6.46 -15.35
CA LYS A 65 7.96 -6.44 -16.30
C LYS A 65 7.64 -7.22 -17.58
N LYS A 66 6.97 -8.36 -17.47
CA LYS A 66 6.54 -9.19 -18.62
C LYS A 66 5.42 -8.49 -19.40
N ASN A 67 4.45 -7.90 -18.70
CA ASN A 67 3.24 -7.33 -19.31
C ASN A 67 3.38 -5.86 -19.70
N LYS A 68 4.35 -5.13 -19.12
CA LYS A 68 4.55 -3.67 -19.29
C LYS A 68 3.28 -2.86 -19.02
N ALA A 69 2.45 -3.35 -18.09
CA ALA A 69 1.08 -2.88 -17.89
C ALA A 69 1.00 -1.58 -17.06
N GLY A 70 2.04 -1.27 -16.27
CA GLY A 70 2.02 -0.11 -15.37
C GLY A 70 3.35 0.13 -14.67
N ILE A 71 3.26 0.73 -13.49
CA ILE A 71 4.38 0.99 -12.58
C ILE A 71 4.08 0.34 -11.24
N VAL A 72 5.06 -0.34 -10.67
CA VAL A 72 5.04 -0.94 -9.33
C VAL A 72 5.80 -0.05 -8.38
N PHE A 73 5.33 0.05 -7.16
CA PHE A 73 5.91 0.82 -6.07
C PHE A 73 6.09 -0.09 -4.85
N ASP A 74 7.18 0.13 -4.13
CA ASP A 74 7.49 -0.56 -2.87
C ASP A 74 6.93 0.19 -1.65
N SER A 75 7.23 -0.32 -0.46
CA SER A 75 6.76 0.20 0.82
C SER A 75 7.28 1.61 1.19
N ASN A 76 8.22 2.18 0.43
CA ASN A 76 8.68 3.55 0.61
C ASN A 76 7.83 4.56 -0.18
N SER A 77 6.82 4.10 -0.90
CA SER A 77 5.93 4.97 -1.65
C SER A 77 4.80 5.53 -0.80
N ALA A 78 4.35 6.75 -1.13
CA ALA A 78 3.14 7.34 -0.56
C ALA A 78 2.30 8.02 -1.65
N PHE A 79 1.00 8.18 -1.38
CA PHE A 79 0.04 8.76 -2.31
C PHE A 79 -0.91 9.70 -1.56
N PHE A 80 -1.15 10.89 -2.11
CA PHE A 80 -2.25 11.74 -1.65
C PHE A 80 -3.56 11.24 -2.24
N LEU A 81 -4.54 11.01 -1.35
CA LEU A 81 -5.84 10.44 -1.69
C LEU A 81 -6.95 11.53 -1.71
N PRO A 82 -8.11 11.25 -2.35
CA PRO A 82 -9.21 12.21 -2.46
C PRO A 82 -9.80 12.70 -1.14
N ASP A 83 -9.65 11.95 -0.05
CA ASP A 83 -10.11 12.31 1.30
C ASP A 83 -9.09 13.14 2.09
N ASP A 84 -8.11 13.76 1.41
CA ASP A 84 -6.98 14.51 1.98
C ASP A 84 -6.01 13.67 2.82
N SER A 85 -6.15 12.36 2.86
CA SER A 85 -5.15 11.52 3.50
C SER A 85 -3.91 11.35 2.62
N MET A 86 -2.77 11.03 3.25
CA MET A 86 -1.56 10.53 2.59
C MET A 86 -1.25 9.16 3.15
N ARG A 87 -1.18 8.15 2.29
CA ARG A 87 -1.02 6.75 2.68
C ARG A 87 0.08 6.07 1.88
N GLY A 88 0.83 5.18 2.56
CA GLY A 88 1.82 4.28 1.96
C GLY A 88 1.38 2.83 2.13
N PRO A 89 1.16 2.07 1.04
CA PRO A 89 0.94 0.63 1.11
C PRO A 89 2.28 -0.11 1.02
N ASP A 90 2.30 -1.40 1.40
CA ASP A 90 3.50 -2.23 1.27
C ASP A 90 3.88 -2.48 -0.19
N VAL A 91 2.90 -2.67 -1.07
CA VAL A 91 3.08 -2.72 -2.53
C VAL A 91 1.95 -1.93 -3.19
N ALA A 92 2.27 -1.15 -4.22
CA ALA A 92 1.26 -0.51 -5.07
C ALA A 92 1.53 -0.74 -6.55
N TRP A 93 0.47 -0.67 -7.34
CA TRP A 93 0.58 -0.66 -8.80
C TRP A 93 -0.40 0.35 -9.40
N ILE A 94 0.09 1.10 -10.40
CA ILE A 94 -0.69 2.05 -11.17
C ILE A 94 -0.57 1.67 -12.65
N SER A 95 -1.70 1.61 -13.36
CA SER A 95 -1.75 1.29 -14.78
C SER A 95 -0.95 2.30 -15.61
N ARG A 96 -0.30 1.84 -16.69
CA ARG A 96 0.53 2.66 -17.58
C ARG A 96 -0.20 3.93 -18.02
N LYS A 97 -1.44 3.78 -18.49
CA LYS A 97 -2.27 4.90 -18.95
C LYS A 97 -2.45 5.99 -17.88
N ARG A 98 -2.70 5.61 -16.63
CA ARG A 98 -2.89 6.56 -15.53
C ARG A 98 -1.58 7.20 -15.09
N TRP A 99 -0.50 6.41 -15.02
CA TRP A 99 0.81 6.94 -14.71
C TRP A 99 1.31 7.94 -15.75
N ASP A 100 1.12 7.64 -17.04
CA ASP A 100 1.57 8.50 -18.14
C ASP A 100 0.76 9.80 -18.25
N SER A 101 -0.43 9.87 -17.62
CA SER A 101 -1.21 11.11 -17.53
C SER A 101 -0.69 12.11 -16.49
N LEU A 102 0.22 11.69 -15.61
CA LEU A 102 0.87 12.60 -14.65
C LEU A 102 1.97 13.42 -15.34
N SER A 103 2.11 14.66 -14.91
CA SER A 103 3.24 15.51 -15.28
C SER A 103 4.55 15.00 -14.71
N ASP A 104 5.68 15.44 -15.27
CA ASP A 104 7.00 15.08 -14.75
C ASP A 104 7.25 15.57 -13.32
N SER A 105 6.66 16.70 -12.96
CA SER A 105 6.74 17.23 -11.59
C SER A 105 5.98 16.36 -10.59
N GLU A 106 4.78 15.87 -10.94
CA GLU A 106 4.02 14.96 -10.10
C GLU A 106 4.74 13.61 -9.93
N LYS A 107 5.36 13.09 -10.99
CA LYS A 107 6.14 11.84 -10.95
C LYS A 107 7.40 11.94 -10.07
N LYS A 108 7.93 13.14 -9.84
CA LYS A 108 9.12 13.41 -9.00
C LYS A 108 8.79 13.79 -7.55
N SER A 109 7.52 13.75 -7.18
CA SER A 109 7.02 14.07 -5.85
C SER A 109 6.12 12.95 -5.33
N ILE A 110 5.50 13.14 -4.16
CA ILE A 110 4.39 12.28 -3.69
C ILE A 110 3.16 12.65 -4.52
N PRO A 111 2.68 11.77 -5.43
CA PRO A 111 1.67 12.15 -6.40
C PRO A 111 0.26 12.13 -5.81
N LYS A 112 -0.61 12.99 -6.36
CA LYS A 112 -2.06 12.96 -6.12
C LYS A 112 -2.73 11.96 -7.05
N ILE A 113 -2.54 10.68 -6.78
CA ILE A 113 -3.11 9.59 -7.57
C ILE A 113 -3.44 8.41 -6.67
N VAL A 114 -4.60 7.80 -6.89
CA VAL A 114 -4.95 6.56 -6.19
C VAL A 114 -4.38 5.38 -6.96
N PRO A 115 -3.63 4.47 -6.34
CA PRO A 115 -3.20 3.23 -6.99
C PRO A 115 -4.41 2.41 -7.50
N ASP A 116 -4.23 1.69 -8.61
CA ASP A 116 -5.26 0.76 -9.10
C ASP A 116 -5.30 -0.53 -8.25
N PHE A 117 -4.13 -0.91 -7.71
CA PHE A 117 -3.95 -2.08 -6.87
C PHE A 117 -2.99 -1.78 -5.71
N ILE A 118 -3.27 -2.35 -4.54
CA ILE A 118 -2.37 -2.31 -3.38
C ILE A 118 -2.31 -3.64 -2.66
N ILE A 119 -1.20 -3.87 -1.94
CA ILE A 119 -1.06 -4.89 -0.91
C ILE A 119 -0.73 -4.21 0.41
N GLU A 120 -1.39 -4.64 1.48
CA GLU A 120 -0.99 -4.41 2.88
C GLU A 120 -0.61 -5.76 3.48
N LEU A 121 0.54 -5.85 4.12
CA LEU A 121 1.05 -7.04 4.78
C LEU A 121 0.95 -6.88 6.29
N GLN A 122 0.25 -7.79 6.96
CA GLN A 122 0.16 -7.77 8.40
C GLN A 122 1.50 -8.17 9.03
N SER A 123 2.08 -7.29 9.84
CA SER A 123 3.24 -7.58 10.69
C SER A 123 2.82 -8.19 12.03
N GLU A 124 3.78 -8.72 12.79
CA GLU A 124 3.53 -9.35 14.10
C GLU A 124 2.84 -8.43 15.13
N THR A 125 3.06 -7.12 15.02
CA THR A 125 2.51 -6.14 15.98
C THR A 125 1.25 -5.45 15.49
N ASP A 126 0.79 -5.75 14.27
CA ASP A 126 -0.35 -5.07 13.69
C ASP A 126 -1.69 -5.60 14.22
N ASN A 127 -2.61 -4.67 14.45
CA ASN A 127 -3.98 -5.00 14.76
C ASN A 127 -4.77 -5.24 13.46
N ILE A 128 -5.21 -6.47 13.24
CA ILE A 128 -5.96 -6.87 12.05
C ILE A 128 -7.25 -6.04 11.84
N LYS A 129 -7.88 -5.56 12.91
CA LYS A 129 -9.09 -4.71 12.79
C LYS A 129 -8.75 -3.34 12.22
N GLU A 130 -7.62 -2.77 12.63
CA GLU A 130 -7.14 -1.48 12.11
C GLU A 130 -6.71 -1.61 10.65
N LEU A 131 -6.00 -2.69 10.28
CA LEU A 131 -5.67 -2.99 8.89
C LEU A 131 -6.92 -3.15 8.02
N LYS A 132 -7.94 -3.88 8.46
CA LYS A 132 -9.23 -3.98 7.75
C LYS A 132 -9.91 -2.61 7.57
N GLN A 133 -9.79 -1.72 8.55
CA GLN A 133 -10.27 -0.33 8.41
C GLN A 133 -9.43 0.45 7.39
N LYS A 134 -8.09 0.30 7.40
CA LYS A 134 -7.19 0.90 6.40
C LYS A 134 -7.56 0.41 4.99
N MET A 135 -7.80 -0.89 4.80
CA MET A 135 -8.26 -1.45 3.52
C MET A 135 -9.58 -0.84 3.04
N THR A 136 -10.54 -0.68 3.95
CA THR A 136 -11.81 -0.04 3.62
C THR A 136 -11.62 1.42 3.16
N LYS A 137 -10.68 2.15 3.75
CA LYS A 137 -10.32 3.52 3.33
C LYS A 137 -9.68 3.53 1.95
N TRP A 138 -8.76 2.60 1.65
CA TRP A 138 -8.19 2.45 0.32
C TRP A 138 -9.27 2.25 -0.76
N ILE A 139 -10.20 1.33 -0.53
CA ILE A 139 -11.31 1.06 -1.47
C ILE A 139 -12.23 2.27 -1.63
N LYS A 140 -12.59 2.96 -0.54
CA LYS A 140 -13.42 4.18 -0.59
C LYS A 140 -12.75 5.31 -1.38
N ASN A 141 -11.44 5.40 -1.35
CA ASN A 141 -10.67 6.37 -2.13
C ASN A 141 -10.49 5.98 -3.60
N GLY A 142 -10.91 4.78 -4.02
CA GLY A 142 -10.94 4.39 -5.42
C GLY A 142 -9.92 3.32 -5.84
N VAL A 143 -9.24 2.67 -4.91
CA VAL A 143 -8.46 1.45 -5.21
C VAL A 143 -9.41 0.38 -5.73
N LYS A 144 -9.05 -0.24 -6.86
CA LYS A 144 -9.92 -1.18 -7.58
C LYS A 144 -9.79 -2.62 -7.08
N LEU A 145 -8.58 -2.99 -6.69
CA LEU A 145 -8.24 -4.31 -6.13
C LEU A 145 -7.25 -4.09 -4.98
N ALA A 146 -7.51 -4.72 -3.84
CA ALA A 146 -6.60 -4.63 -2.71
C ALA A 146 -6.50 -5.98 -1.99
N TRP A 147 -5.28 -6.33 -1.57
CA TRP A 147 -5.00 -7.54 -0.83
C TRP A 147 -4.49 -7.19 0.57
N LEU A 148 -5.11 -7.75 1.59
CA LEU A 148 -4.57 -7.78 2.94
C LEU A 148 -4.03 -9.17 3.21
N VAL A 149 -2.72 -9.29 3.21
CA VAL A 149 -2.00 -10.55 3.42
C VAL A 149 -1.74 -10.72 4.92
N SER A 150 -2.23 -11.82 5.50
CA SER A 150 -2.08 -12.13 6.92
C SER A 150 -1.30 -13.43 7.11
N PRO A 151 0.02 -13.37 7.36
CA PRO A 151 0.80 -14.57 7.68
C PRO A 151 0.34 -15.28 8.94
N GLN A 152 -0.19 -14.54 9.92
CA GLN A 152 -0.69 -15.09 11.18
C GLN A 152 -1.88 -16.03 11.00
N THR A 153 -2.75 -15.78 10.03
CA THR A 153 -3.92 -16.62 9.73
C THR A 153 -3.73 -17.46 8.47
N GLN A 154 -2.60 -17.30 7.76
CA GLN A 154 -2.31 -17.93 6.47
C GLN A 154 -3.41 -17.69 5.42
N GLU A 155 -3.90 -16.45 5.38
CA GLU A 155 -5.00 -16.04 4.50
C GLU A 155 -4.72 -14.67 3.87
N THR A 156 -5.28 -14.47 2.68
CA THR A 156 -5.35 -13.17 2.02
C THR A 156 -6.81 -12.73 1.90
N LEU A 157 -7.12 -11.54 2.42
CA LEU A 157 -8.40 -10.91 2.18
C LEU A 157 -8.31 -10.07 0.91
N VAL A 158 -9.13 -10.41 -0.07
CA VAL A 158 -9.22 -9.78 -1.38
C VAL A 158 -10.42 -8.84 -1.42
N TYR A 159 -10.16 -7.56 -1.58
CA TYR A 159 -11.19 -6.51 -1.71
C TYR A 159 -11.34 -6.17 -3.19
N PHE A 160 -12.49 -6.48 -3.76
CA PHE A 160 -12.78 -6.27 -5.18
C PHE A 160 -14.26 -6.08 -5.44
N ASN A 161 -14.65 -5.07 -6.23
CA ASN A 161 -16.03 -4.77 -6.62
C ASN A 161 -17.03 -4.77 -5.44
N GLY A 162 -16.64 -4.13 -4.34
CA GLY A 162 -17.48 -3.99 -3.14
C GLY A 162 -17.66 -5.29 -2.33
N LYS A 163 -16.93 -6.35 -2.69
CA LYS A 163 -16.91 -7.63 -1.97
C LYS A 163 -15.56 -7.86 -1.32
N THR A 164 -15.55 -8.66 -0.27
CA THR A 164 -14.34 -9.17 0.37
C THR A 164 -14.40 -10.69 0.35
N GLU A 165 -13.37 -11.31 -0.23
CA GLU A 165 -13.18 -12.76 -0.27
C GLU A 165 -11.96 -13.13 0.58
N THR A 166 -12.00 -14.25 1.28
CA THR A 166 -10.85 -14.81 2.01
C THR A 166 -10.28 -15.97 1.22
N ILE A 167 -9.00 -15.88 0.86
CA ILE A 167 -8.28 -16.90 0.08
C ILE A 167 -7.16 -17.48 0.96
N PRO A 168 -7.19 -18.78 1.30
CA PRO A 168 -6.09 -19.44 2.01
C PRO A 168 -4.79 -19.42 1.19
N PHE A 169 -3.64 -19.36 1.84
CA PHE A 169 -2.32 -19.24 1.19
C PHE A 169 -2.01 -20.36 0.20
N GLY A 170 -2.48 -21.58 0.43
CA GLY A 170 -2.32 -22.71 -0.50
C GLY A 170 -3.24 -22.68 -1.73
N LYS A 171 -4.02 -21.61 -1.93
CA LYS A 171 -4.90 -21.45 -3.10
C LYS A 171 -4.38 -20.37 -4.02
N THR A 172 -4.68 -20.50 -5.31
CA THR A 172 -4.33 -19.50 -6.32
C THR A 172 -5.04 -18.18 -6.05
N LEU A 173 -4.26 -17.12 -5.94
CA LEU A 173 -4.69 -15.73 -5.81
C LEU A 173 -4.52 -15.03 -7.15
N GLY A 174 -5.61 -14.52 -7.70
CA GLY A 174 -5.62 -13.92 -9.03
C GLY A 174 -5.76 -12.40 -9.02
N GLY A 175 -5.14 -11.74 -10.01
CA GLY A 175 -5.18 -10.29 -10.21
C GLY A 175 -6.50 -9.74 -10.76
N LYS A 176 -7.54 -10.60 -10.91
CA LYS A 176 -8.85 -10.25 -11.48
C LYS A 176 -8.68 -9.59 -12.87
N ASN A 177 -9.52 -8.59 -13.18
CA ASN A 177 -9.37 -7.77 -14.39
C ASN A 177 -8.50 -6.52 -14.21
N ILE A 178 -7.80 -6.40 -13.08
CA ILE A 178 -6.91 -5.28 -12.76
C ILE A 178 -5.46 -5.63 -13.12
N LEU A 179 -4.97 -6.76 -12.64
CA LEU A 179 -3.65 -7.31 -12.95
C LEU A 179 -3.86 -8.57 -13.80
N VAL A 180 -4.25 -8.35 -15.06
CA VAL A 180 -4.68 -9.43 -15.96
C VAL A 180 -3.58 -10.50 -16.13
N GLY A 181 -3.93 -11.77 -15.88
CA GLY A 181 -3.01 -12.90 -15.97
C GLY A 181 -2.02 -13.03 -14.80
N LEU A 182 -2.15 -12.20 -13.74
CA LEU A 182 -1.43 -12.45 -12.49
C LEU A 182 -2.11 -13.59 -11.74
N GLU A 183 -1.34 -14.63 -11.42
CA GLU A 183 -1.74 -15.73 -10.56
C GLU A 183 -0.56 -16.06 -9.63
N LEU A 184 -0.83 -16.13 -8.33
CA LEU A 184 0.16 -16.41 -7.28
C LEU A 184 -0.39 -17.43 -6.29
N VAL A 185 0.51 -18.19 -5.67
CA VAL A 185 0.22 -19.02 -4.49
C VAL A 185 1.00 -18.42 -3.33
N MET A 186 0.29 -17.84 -2.34
CA MET A 186 0.93 -17.11 -1.24
C MET A 186 1.88 -17.97 -0.43
N ALA A 187 1.58 -19.26 -0.23
CA ALA A 187 2.45 -20.18 0.47
C ALA A 187 3.86 -20.22 -0.14
N GLU A 188 3.99 -20.18 -1.47
CA GLU A 188 5.29 -20.20 -2.15
C GLU A 188 6.12 -18.92 -1.94
N ILE A 189 5.46 -17.81 -1.58
CA ILE A 189 6.12 -16.52 -1.35
C ILE A 189 6.53 -16.37 0.11
N ILE A 190 5.72 -16.90 1.03
CA ILE A 190 5.86 -16.70 2.48
C ILE A 190 6.68 -17.83 3.14
N GLU A 191 6.71 -19.04 2.54
CA GLU A 191 7.45 -20.19 3.04
C GLU A 191 8.85 -20.35 2.41
N GLY A 192 9.15 -19.60 1.37
CA GLY A 192 10.44 -19.62 0.62
C GLY A 192 11.47 -18.76 1.27
#